data_0864a8d260af33cf6f9569de9e0e3ae2
#
_entry.id   0864a8d260af33cf6f9569de9e0e3ae2
#
_cell.length_a   1.000
_cell.length_b   1.000
_cell.length_c   1.000
_cell.angle_alpha   90.00
_cell.angle_beta   90.00
_cell.angle_gamma   90.00
#
_symmetry.space_group_name_H-M   'P 1'
#
loop_
_entity.id
_entity.type
_entity.pdbx_description
1 polymer ?
#
loop_
_entity_poly.entity_id
_entity_poly.type
_entity_poly.pdbx_seq_one_letter_code
_entity_poly.pdbx_strand_id
1 'polypeptide(L)'
;CSSDRGGWQRGFGEWFGHLAANKLPGPAGSQLLWFHAVSVGEVNVCLQLIAALRPRLPGWRFLVSTTTTTGMGELEKKLPADVARIYYPVDLPWVVRRALAATRPSAVVLVEAEFWPNFLWQAQDLRLPLFLANARVSDRSFRGYRRAGFLFRELFGNFTAVGAQNDADAARLRELGVRAGAVHVTGNAKFDAAAPAGGTVLDVPALLRPLAVPEDAQLLVAGSTHAGEELLLAQMFLRLRSRFPKLFLVLVPRHFERTKAVVEELRPTGIRLALRTELTEGHAPAPGGVDGLLVNTTGELRHFYRHATIVFVGKSLTATGGQNPIEPGALGKAMVFGPHMENFRPIAAEFVAHDGALQVPDAAALESALATLLADPGRREQLRSEEHTSELQSHL
;
A
#
# COMPACT_ATOMS: atom_id res chain seq x y z
N CYS A 1 -22.03 -20.11 -7.85
CA CYS A 1 -20.94 -20.76 -8.62
C CYS A 1 -21.14 -20.51 -10.12
N SER A 2 -20.93 -19.32 -10.63
CA SER A 2 -20.77 -19.11 -12.09
C SER A 2 -20.42 -17.66 -12.42
N SER A 3 -19.22 -17.18 -12.06
CA SER A 3 -18.81 -15.85 -12.51
C SER A 3 -17.30 -15.68 -12.81
N ASP A 4 -16.49 -16.73 -12.74
CA ASP A 4 -15.02 -16.56 -12.85
C ASP A 4 -14.35 -17.11 -14.14
N ARG A 5 -15.11 -17.49 -15.14
CA ARG A 5 -14.53 -17.96 -16.42
C ARG A 5 -14.30 -16.88 -17.46
N GLY A 6 -14.69 -15.63 -17.20
CA GLY A 6 -14.57 -14.52 -18.17
C GLY A 6 -13.23 -13.76 -18.14
N GLY A 7 -12.51 -13.80 -17.03
CA GLY A 7 -11.26 -13.02 -16.84
C GLY A 7 -10.09 -13.54 -17.66
N TRP A 8 -9.92 -14.84 -17.76
CA TRP A 8 -8.85 -15.49 -18.53
C TRP A 8 -8.97 -15.26 -20.04
N GLN A 9 -10.19 -15.17 -20.57
CA GLN A 9 -10.40 -14.95 -22.00
C GLN A 9 -10.13 -13.52 -22.46
N ARG A 10 -10.30 -12.51 -21.59
CA ARG A 10 -10.15 -11.09 -21.95
C ARG A 10 -8.70 -10.63 -22.14
N GLY A 11 -7.72 -11.29 -21.54
CA GLY A 11 -6.30 -10.91 -21.61
C GLY A 11 -5.41 -11.85 -22.41
N PHE A 12 -5.96 -12.98 -22.90
CA PHE A 12 -5.17 -14.04 -23.50
C PHE A 12 -4.31 -13.57 -24.69
N GLY A 13 -4.88 -12.76 -25.58
CA GLY A 13 -4.15 -12.17 -26.69
C GLY A 13 -2.98 -11.29 -26.25
N GLU A 14 -3.17 -10.50 -25.21
CA GLU A 14 -2.16 -9.57 -24.70
C GLU A 14 -0.96 -10.30 -24.08
N TRP A 15 -1.20 -11.39 -23.33
CA TRP A 15 -0.13 -12.23 -22.81
C TRP A 15 0.78 -12.80 -23.90
N PHE A 16 0.24 -13.01 -25.11
CA PHE A 16 1.00 -13.45 -26.28
C PHE A 16 1.43 -12.29 -27.20
N GLY A 17 1.37 -11.06 -26.71
CA GLY A 17 1.83 -9.85 -27.40
C GLY A 17 0.89 -9.37 -28.52
N HIS A 18 -0.35 -9.86 -28.57
CA HIS A 18 -1.38 -9.39 -29.51
C HIS A 18 -2.16 -8.24 -28.88
N LEU A 19 -1.85 -7.02 -29.27
CA LEU A 19 -2.54 -5.82 -28.82
C LEU A 19 -3.53 -5.34 -29.87
N ALA A 20 -4.77 -5.10 -29.47
CA ALA A 20 -5.75 -4.47 -30.33
C ALA A 20 -5.36 -3.01 -30.61
N ALA A 21 -5.59 -2.53 -31.82
CA ALA A 21 -5.17 -1.18 -32.25
C ALA A 21 -5.73 -0.04 -31.37
N ASN A 22 -6.89 -0.25 -30.74
CA ASN A 22 -7.53 0.71 -29.85
C ASN A 22 -7.01 0.70 -28.40
N LYS A 23 -6.09 -0.20 -28.07
CA LYS A 23 -5.51 -0.30 -26.70
C LYS A 23 -4.48 0.78 -26.40
N LEU A 24 -3.93 1.41 -27.41
CA LEU A 24 -2.93 2.47 -27.26
C LEU A 24 -3.53 3.81 -27.75
N PRO A 25 -4.32 4.50 -26.90
CA PRO A 25 -4.95 5.75 -27.29
C PRO A 25 -3.90 6.85 -27.54
N GLY A 26 -4.24 7.78 -28.43
CA GLY A 26 -3.45 8.96 -28.77
C GLY A 26 -2.86 8.96 -30.18
N PRO A 27 -2.27 10.08 -30.62
CA PRO A 27 -1.75 10.25 -31.96
C PRO A 27 -0.63 9.27 -32.31
N ALA A 28 -0.63 8.74 -33.52
CA ALA A 28 0.45 7.92 -34.03
C ALA A 28 1.77 8.73 -34.00
N GLY A 29 2.86 8.13 -33.50
CA GLY A 29 4.18 8.77 -33.44
C GLY A 29 4.45 9.56 -32.16
N SER A 30 3.50 9.75 -31.25
CA SER A 30 3.78 10.33 -29.94
C SER A 30 4.61 9.37 -29.07
N GLN A 31 5.51 9.95 -28.25
CA GLN A 31 6.34 9.17 -27.34
C GLN A 31 5.50 8.42 -26.31
N LEU A 32 5.88 7.18 -25.98
CA LEU A 32 5.19 6.31 -25.05
C LEU A 32 6.11 5.89 -23.91
N LEU A 33 5.68 6.15 -22.68
CA LEU A 33 6.32 5.63 -21.48
C LEU A 33 5.54 4.42 -20.95
N TRP A 34 6.21 3.26 -20.92
CA TRP A 34 5.61 2.01 -20.48
C TRP A 34 6.02 1.69 -19.04
N PHE A 35 5.07 1.61 -18.13
CA PHE A 35 5.25 1.16 -16.75
C PHE A 35 4.85 -0.31 -16.60
N HIS A 36 5.59 -1.05 -15.79
CA HIS A 36 5.24 -2.41 -15.42
C HIS A 36 5.14 -2.56 -13.91
N ALA A 37 3.99 -3.08 -13.42
CA ALA A 37 3.67 -3.32 -12.03
C ALA A 37 2.91 -4.63 -11.87
N VAL A 38 3.23 -5.43 -10.86
CA VAL A 38 2.59 -6.74 -10.62
C VAL A 38 1.56 -6.66 -9.49
N SER A 39 1.90 -6.00 -8.41
CA SER A 39 1.06 -5.90 -7.20
C SER A 39 0.24 -4.62 -7.14
N VAL A 40 -0.81 -4.62 -6.30
CA VAL A 40 -1.61 -3.42 -6.01
C VAL A 40 -0.74 -2.27 -5.47
N GLY A 41 0.27 -2.60 -4.65
CA GLY A 41 1.21 -1.60 -4.13
C GLY A 41 2.02 -0.94 -5.24
N GLU A 42 2.53 -1.73 -6.18
CA GLU A 42 3.29 -1.23 -7.34
C GLU A 42 2.40 -0.42 -8.30
N VAL A 43 1.14 -0.82 -8.49
CA VAL A 43 0.16 -0.02 -9.24
C VAL A 43 0.01 1.37 -8.64
N ASN A 44 -0.05 1.49 -7.31
CA ASN A 44 -0.12 2.80 -6.66
C ASN A 44 1.15 3.64 -6.88
N VAL A 45 2.34 3.02 -6.87
CA VAL A 45 3.61 3.69 -7.23
C VAL A 45 3.55 4.17 -8.69
N CYS A 46 3.08 3.35 -9.62
CA CYS A 46 2.90 3.78 -11.02
C CYS A 46 1.98 5.00 -11.15
N LEU A 47 0.85 5.01 -10.45
CA LEU A 47 -0.10 6.14 -10.48
C LEU A 47 0.55 7.45 -10.04
N GLN A 48 1.37 7.40 -8.99
CA GLN A 48 2.10 8.56 -8.49
C GLN A 48 3.15 9.05 -9.48
N LEU A 49 3.95 8.13 -10.01
CA LEU A 49 4.96 8.47 -11.01
C LEU A 49 4.31 9.08 -12.24
N ILE A 50 3.19 8.54 -12.72
CA ILE A 50 2.44 9.11 -13.86
C ILE A 50 1.93 10.51 -13.51
N ALA A 51 1.35 10.71 -12.32
CA ALA A 51 0.86 12.02 -11.89
C ALA A 51 2.00 13.06 -11.81
N ALA A 52 3.18 12.67 -11.32
CA ALA A 52 4.35 13.54 -11.22
C ALA A 52 5.02 13.84 -12.58
N LEU A 53 5.00 12.86 -13.50
CA LEU A 53 5.66 12.97 -14.80
C LEU A 53 4.79 13.67 -15.85
N ARG A 54 3.47 13.49 -15.79
CA ARG A 54 2.54 14.05 -16.79
C ARG A 54 2.73 15.56 -17.06
N PRO A 55 2.84 16.45 -16.05
CA PRO A 55 3.09 17.86 -16.30
C PRO A 55 4.50 18.15 -16.85
N ARG A 56 5.46 17.22 -16.65
CA ARG A 56 6.86 17.37 -17.12
C ARG A 56 7.09 16.76 -18.52
N LEU A 57 6.16 15.92 -18.98
CA LEU A 57 6.23 15.21 -20.25
C LEU A 57 4.98 15.52 -21.11
N PRO A 58 4.77 16.79 -21.53
CA PRO A 58 3.61 17.15 -22.33
C PRO A 58 3.63 16.39 -23.67
N GLY A 59 2.47 15.82 -24.07
CA GLY A 59 2.36 15.07 -25.32
C GLY A 59 2.83 13.60 -25.25
N TRP A 60 3.41 13.15 -24.13
CA TRP A 60 3.71 11.74 -23.93
C TRP A 60 2.46 10.94 -23.60
N ARG A 61 2.40 9.73 -24.13
CA ARG A 61 1.41 8.71 -23.76
C ARG A 61 1.96 7.85 -22.64
N PHE A 62 1.06 7.30 -21.84
CA PHE A 62 1.41 6.38 -20.75
C PHE A 62 0.72 5.05 -20.95
N LEU A 63 1.45 3.97 -20.70
CA LEU A 63 0.98 2.59 -20.71
C LEU A 63 1.37 1.94 -19.40
N VAL A 64 0.43 1.25 -18.76
CA VAL A 64 0.72 0.43 -17.57
C VAL A 64 0.38 -1.02 -17.88
N SER A 65 1.29 -1.93 -17.56
CA SER A 65 1.06 -3.37 -17.66
C SER A 65 1.11 -4.05 -16.32
N THR A 66 0.34 -5.13 -16.17
CA THR A 66 0.34 -5.98 -14.98
C THR A 66 0.23 -7.46 -15.38
N THR A 67 0.71 -8.36 -14.51
CA THR A 67 0.62 -9.81 -14.75
C THR A 67 -0.64 -10.44 -14.14
N THR A 68 -1.28 -9.78 -13.17
CA THR A 68 -2.37 -10.35 -12.37
C THR A 68 -3.74 -9.76 -12.71
N THR A 69 -4.80 -10.57 -12.59
CA THR A 69 -6.18 -10.10 -12.74
C THR A 69 -6.56 -9.09 -11.67
N THR A 70 -6.05 -9.25 -10.45
CA THR A 70 -6.23 -8.28 -9.35
C THR A 70 -5.58 -6.94 -9.70
N GLY A 71 -4.34 -6.97 -10.19
CA GLY A 71 -3.64 -5.77 -10.67
C GLY A 71 -4.41 -5.08 -11.80
N MET A 72 -4.93 -5.84 -12.76
CA MET A 72 -5.75 -5.28 -13.85
C MET A 72 -7.03 -4.62 -13.32
N GLY A 73 -7.72 -5.25 -12.37
CA GLY A 73 -8.91 -4.65 -11.74
C GLY A 73 -8.59 -3.34 -11.00
N GLU A 74 -7.42 -3.23 -10.40
CA GLU A 74 -6.97 -1.97 -9.78
C GLU A 74 -6.61 -0.89 -10.83
N LEU A 75 -5.97 -1.29 -11.93
CA LEU A 75 -5.71 -0.38 -13.06
C LEU A 75 -7.02 0.15 -13.68
N GLU A 76 -8.01 -0.73 -13.86
CA GLU A 76 -9.33 -0.35 -14.38
C GLU A 76 -10.05 0.68 -13.50
N LYS A 77 -9.91 0.56 -12.18
CA LYS A 77 -10.54 1.46 -11.21
C LYS A 77 -9.83 2.81 -11.06
N LYS A 78 -8.50 2.82 -11.15
CA LYS A 78 -7.69 3.96 -10.70
C LYS A 78 -7.01 4.74 -11.82
N LEU A 79 -6.73 4.10 -12.98
CA LEU A 79 -6.06 4.79 -14.08
C LEU A 79 -7.00 5.77 -14.76
N PRO A 80 -6.51 6.97 -15.11
CA PRO A 80 -7.18 7.88 -16.00
C PRO A 80 -7.51 7.20 -17.35
N ALA A 81 -8.61 7.60 -17.98
CA ALA A 81 -9.10 6.98 -19.20
C ALA A 81 -8.12 7.07 -20.40
N ASP A 82 -7.26 8.07 -20.41
CA ASP A 82 -6.25 8.32 -21.42
C ASP A 82 -4.93 7.54 -21.20
N VAL A 83 -4.80 6.81 -20.08
CA VAL A 83 -3.67 5.91 -19.81
C VAL A 83 -4.03 4.50 -20.25
N ALA A 84 -3.22 3.96 -21.18
CA ALA A 84 -3.40 2.60 -21.67
C ALA A 84 -3.10 1.56 -20.59
N ARG A 85 -3.79 0.43 -20.64
CA ARG A 85 -3.58 -0.71 -19.74
C ARG A 85 -3.60 -2.01 -20.51
N ILE A 86 -2.64 -2.89 -20.21
CA ILE A 86 -2.51 -4.21 -20.84
C ILE A 86 -2.06 -5.26 -19.83
N TYR A 87 -2.25 -6.51 -20.15
CA TYR A 87 -1.50 -7.57 -19.49
C TYR A 87 -0.06 -7.59 -19.98
N TYR A 88 0.87 -7.87 -19.07
CA TYR A 88 2.29 -8.02 -19.43
C TYR A 88 2.49 -9.25 -20.30
N PRO A 89 3.30 -9.16 -21.36
CA PRO A 89 3.55 -10.30 -22.25
C PRO A 89 4.33 -11.40 -21.51
N VAL A 90 4.00 -12.65 -21.77
CA VAL A 90 4.80 -13.78 -21.28
C VAL A 90 6.25 -13.60 -21.73
N ASP A 91 7.20 -13.84 -20.82
CA ASP A 91 8.63 -13.58 -21.05
C ASP A 91 9.26 -14.63 -21.99
N LEU A 92 8.73 -14.71 -23.21
CA LEU A 92 9.28 -15.50 -24.32
C LEU A 92 9.82 -14.57 -25.41
N PRO A 93 10.98 -14.85 -26.02
CA PRO A 93 11.65 -13.90 -26.94
C PRO A 93 10.74 -13.37 -28.05
N TRP A 94 9.96 -14.24 -28.67
CA TRP A 94 9.07 -13.84 -29.79
C TRP A 94 7.82 -13.09 -29.32
N VAL A 95 7.32 -13.37 -28.10
CA VAL A 95 6.17 -12.68 -27.51
C VAL A 95 6.57 -11.27 -27.12
N VAL A 96 7.69 -11.13 -26.41
CA VAL A 96 8.24 -9.84 -26.01
C VAL A 96 8.55 -8.97 -27.22
N ARG A 97 9.20 -9.55 -28.25
CA ARG A 97 9.49 -8.83 -29.52
C ARG A 97 8.21 -8.30 -30.16
N ARG A 98 7.15 -9.11 -30.19
CA ARG A 98 5.84 -8.70 -30.73
C ARG A 98 5.22 -7.57 -29.93
N ALA A 99 5.23 -7.68 -28.61
CA ALA A 99 4.69 -6.65 -27.73
C ALA A 99 5.45 -5.33 -27.87
N LEU A 100 6.78 -5.36 -27.89
CA LEU A 100 7.62 -4.17 -28.11
C LEU A 100 7.41 -3.56 -29.49
N ALA A 101 7.26 -4.39 -30.54
CA ALA A 101 6.96 -3.91 -31.88
C ALA A 101 5.56 -3.28 -32.00
N ALA A 102 4.58 -3.79 -31.27
CA ALA A 102 3.22 -3.25 -31.24
C ALA A 102 3.12 -1.95 -30.42
N THR A 103 3.80 -1.88 -29.27
CA THR A 103 3.75 -0.72 -28.37
C THR A 103 4.70 0.40 -28.77
N ARG A 104 5.87 0.05 -29.31
CA ARG A 104 6.98 0.99 -29.65
C ARG A 104 7.25 1.99 -28.54
N PRO A 105 7.55 1.54 -27.33
CA PRO A 105 7.78 2.47 -26.23
C PRO A 105 9.06 3.28 -26.44
N SER A 106 9.06 4.54 -26.02
CA SER A 106 10.25 5.41 -26.00
C SER A 106 11.12 5.15 -24.78
N ALA A 107 10.52 4.63 -23.70
CA ALA A 107 11.21 4.20 -22.48
C ALA A 107 10.32 3.25 -21.70
N VAL A 108 10.93 2.46 -20.79
CA VAL A 108 10.23 1.54 -19.88
C VAL A 108 10.66 1.80 -18.45
N VAL A 109 9.67 1.80 -17.55
CA VAL A 109 9.85 1.89 -16.09
C VAL A 109 9.35 0.60 -15.46
N LEU A 110 10.25 -0.19 -14.92
CA LEU A 110 9.92 -1.36 -14.08
C LEU A 110 9.79 -0.90 -12.63
N VAL A 111 8.86 -1.49 -11.87
CA VAL A 111 8.66 -1.13 -10.47
C VAL A 111 9.08 -2.29 -9.57
N GLU A 112 9.81 -1.96 -8.51
CA GLU A 112 10.35 -2.86 -7.48
C GLU A 112 11.36 -3.89 -8.02
N ALA A 113 10.98 -5.17 -8.14
CA ALA A 113 11.92 -6.27 -8.43
C ALA A 113 11.55 -7.07 -9.70
N GLU A 114 10.93 -6.44 -10.67
CA GLU A 114 10.41 -7.08 -11.87
C GLU A 114 11.48 -7.25 -12.95
N PHE A 115 12.35 -8.26 -12.78
CA PHE A 115 13.43 -8.57 -13.71
C PHE A 115 13.05 -9.74 -14.61
N TRP A 116 12.58 -9.45 -15.80
CA TRP A 116 12.18 -10.40 -16.83
C TRP A 116 13.28 -10.53 -17.89
N PRO A 117 14.08 -11.61 -17.91
CA PRO A 117 15.29 -11.69 -18.70
C PRO A 117 15.11 -11.44 -20.19
N ASN A 118 14.13 -12.09 -20.81
CA ASN A 118 13.91 -11.91 -22.25
C ASN A 118 13.44 -10.49 -22.60
N PHE A 119 12.64 -9.88 -21.71
CA PHE A 119 12.25 -8.49 -21.90
C PHE A 119 13.45 -7.54 -21.80
N LEU A 120 14.32 -7.74 -20.81
CA LEU A 120 15.52 -6.93 -20.63
C LEU A 120 16.49 -7.08 -21.83
N TRP A 121 16.70 -8.31 -22.34
CA TRP A 121 17.52 -8.52 -23.54
C TRP A 121 16.93 -7.86 -24.78
N GLN A 122 15.63 -8.01 -25.04
CA GLN A 122 15.00 -7.38 -26.19
C GLN A 122 15.03 -5.84 -26.10
N ALA A 123 14.86 -5.31 -24.90
CA ALA A 123 14.97 -3.87 -24.65
C ALA A 123 16.40 -3.36 -24.90
N GLN A 124 17.42 -4.14 -24.50
CA GLN A 124 18.83 -3.87 -24.79
C GLN A 124 19.11 -3.86 -26.29
N ASP A 125 18.67 -4.89 -27.03
CA ASP A 125 18.84 -4.99 -28.48
C ASP A 125 18.24 -3.77 -29.20
N LEU A 126 17.12 -3.27 -28.70
CA LEU A 126 16.44 -2.08 -29.21
C LEU A 126 17.04 -0.76 -28.68
N ARG A 127 18.06 -0.82 -27.82
CA ARG A 127 18.63 0.35 -27.09
C ARG A 127 17.56 1.19 -26.38
N LEU A 128 16.56 0.51 -25.84
CA LEU A 128 15.44 1.14 -25.18
C LEU A 128 15.87 1.59 -23.78
N PRO A 129 15.69 2.87 -23.42
CA PRO A 129 15.96 3.34 -22.06
C PRO A 129 15.12 2.56 -21.01
N LEU A 130 15.82 1.95 -20.05
CA LEU A 130 15.21 1.18 -18.95
C LEU A 130 15.44 1.91 -17.63
N PHE A 131 14.36 2.07 -16.89
CA PHE A 131 14.36 2.63 -15.55
C PHE A 131 13.81 1.61 -14.56
N LEU A 132 14.37 1.59 -13.37
CA LEU A 132 13.84 0.80 -12.27
C LEU A 132 13.46 1.75 -11.13
N ALA A 133 12.18 1.86 -10.83
CA ALA A 133 11.66 2.73 -9.80
C ALA A 133 11.31 1.94 -8.54
N ASN A 134 11.52 2.54 -7.37
CA ASN A 134 11.23 1.93 -6.07
C ASN A 134 11.92 0.56 -5.90
N ALA A 135 13.17 0.45 -6.38
CA ALA A 135 13.89 -0.79 -6.49
C ALA A 135 14.19 -1.42 -5.12
N ARG A 136 13.87 -2.70 -5.00
CA ARG A 136 14.12 -3.52 -3.81
C ARG A 136 14.68 -4.87 -4.21
N VAL A 137 15.71 -5.34 -3.52
CA VAL A 137 16.30 -6.66 -3.75
C VAL A 137 16.37 -7.44 -2.44
N SER A 138 15.51 -8.43 -2.27
CA SER A 138 15.51 -9.30 -1.09
C SER A 138 16.81 -10.11 -0.99
N ASP A 139 17.20 -10.53 0.23
CA ASP A 139 18.37 -11.39 0.44
C ASP A 139 18.33 -12.69 -0.37
N ARG A 140 17.14 -13.26 -0.53
CA ARG A 140 16.93 -14.48 -1.34
C ARG A 140 17.18 -14.19 -2.81
N SER A 141 16.59 -13.13 -3.35
CA SER A 141 16.75 -12.73 -4.75
C SER A 141 18.17 -12.33 -5.05
N PHE A 142 18.81 -11.55 -4.17
CA PHE A 142 20.21 -11.17 -4.28
C PHE A 142 21.15 -12.38 -4.41
N ARG A 143 21.01 -13.37 -3.53
CA ARG A 143 21.79 -14.60 -3.60
C ARG A 143 21.55 -15.37 -4.91
N GLY A 144 20.31 -15.40 -5.39
CA GLY A 144 19.95 -16.02 -6.65
C GLY A 144 20.60 -15.34 -7.86
N TYR A 145 20.45 -14.03 -7.98
CA TYR A 145 21.03 -13.24 -9.07
C TYR A 145 22.57 -13.25 -9.04
N ARG A 146 23.18 -13.22 -7.85
CA ARG A 146 24.63 -13.31 -7.70
C ARG A 146 25.18 -14.64 -8.18
N ARG A 147 24.50 -15.76 -7.88
CA ARG A 147 24.89 -17.10 -8.37
C ARG A 147 24.81 -17.21 -9.89
N ALA A 148 23.84 -16.56 -10.50
CA ALA A 148 23.66 -16.49 -11.95
C ALA A 148 24.26 -15.21 -12.55
N GLY A 149 25.26 -14.64 -11.90
CA GLY A 149 25.83 -13.33 -12.24
C GLY A 149 26.39 -13.23 -13.66
N PHE A 150 26.84 -14.32 -14.25
CA PHE A 150 27.29 -14.37 -15.65
C PHE A 150 26.16 -14.01 -16.63
N LEU A 151 24.90 -14.27 -16.26
CA LEU A 151 23.72 -13.99 -17.07
C LEU A 151 23.12 -12.61 -16.75
N PHE A 152 23.05 -12.28 -15.47
CA PHE A 152 22.33 -11.10 -15.02
C PHE A 152 23.17 -9.82 -14.99
N ARG A 153 24.50 -9.92 -14.87
CA ARG A 153 25.36 -8.74 -14.73
C ARG A 153 25.27 -7.78 -15.93
N GLU A 154 25.21 -8.32 -17.13
CA GLU A 154 25.03 -7.52 -18.34
C GLU A 154 23.64 -6.84 -18.36
N LEU A 155 22.58 -7.61 -18.00
CA LEU A 155 21.22 -7.10 -17.98
C LEU A 155 21.06 -5.94 -16.96
N PHE A 156 21.63 -6.10 -15.78
CA PHE A 156 21.62 -5.04 -14.77
C PHE A 156 22.43 -3.80 -15.19
N GLY A 157 23.52 -3.99 -15.95
CA GLY A 157 24.31 -2.92 -16.50
C GLY A 157 23.59 -1.99 -17.49
N ASN A 158 22.48 -2.46 -18.05
CA ASN A 158 21.70 -1.74 -19.07
C ASN A 158 20.68 -0.75 -18.52
N PHE A 159 20.42 -0.76 -17.21
CA PHE A 159 19.53 0.25 -16.62
C PHE A 159 20.10 1.66 -16.82
N THR A 160 19.26 2.54 -17.35
CA THR A 160 19.56 3.97 -17.53
C THR A 160 19.67 4.66 -16.19
N ALA A 161 18.70 4.43 -15.31
CA ALA A 161 18.73 4.85 -13.91
C ALA A 161 17.89 3.91 -13.04
N VAL A 162 18.27 3.83 -11.76
CA VAL A 162 17.64 3.00 -10.74
C VAL A 162 17.41 3.84 -9.48
N GLY A 163 16.17 3.99 -9.06
CA GLY A 163 15.78 4.55 -7.78
C GLY A 163 15.63 3.44 -6.73
N ALA A 164 16.63 3.25 -5.88
CA ALA A 164 16.63 2.25 -4.81
C ALA A 164 15.87 2.76 -3.57
N GLN A 165 15.20 1.87 -2.84
CA GLN A 165 14.47 2.25 -1.64
C GLN A 165 15.38 2.68 -0.49
N ASN A 166 16.59 2.10 -0.39
CA ASN A 166 17.56 2.38 0.67
C ASN A 166 18.99 2.07 0.21
N ASP A 167 19.97 2.40 1.05
CA ASP A 167 21.39 2.17 0.78
C ASP A 167 21.76 0.69 0.64
N ALA A 168 21.11 -0.20 1.38
CA ALA A 168 21.35 -1.64 1.29
C ALA A 168 20.90 -2.18 -0.07
N ASP A 169 19.74 -1.78 -0.57
CA ASP A 169 19.27 -2.13 -1.91
C ASP A 169 20.17 -1.52 -3.00
N ALA A 170 20.59 -0.27 -2.81
CA ALA A 170 21.53 0.40 -3.72
C ALA A 170 22.88 -0.33 -3.80
N ALA A 171 23.43 -0.78 -2.66
CA ALA A 171 24.66 -1.55 -2.62
C ALA A 171 24.51 -2.90 -3.34
N ARG A 172 23.42 -3.65 -3.10
CA ARG A 172 23.09 -4.90 -3.78
C ARG A 172 22.98 -4.74 -5.29
N LEU A 173 22.29 -3.70 -5.74
CA LEU A 173 22.10 -3.42 -7.17
C LEU A 173 23.43 -3.10 -7.88
N ARG A 174 24.33 -2.36 -7.23
CA ARG A 174 25.70 -2.12 -7.73
C ARG A 174 26.50 -3.42 -7.82
N GLU A 175 26.44 -4.27 -6.80
CA GLU A 175 27.12 -5.58 -6.80
C GLU A 175 26.56 -6.50 -7.89
N LEU A 176 25.28 -6.44 -8.18
CA LEU A 176 24.65 -7.19 -9.28
C LEU A 176 25.01 -6.67 -10.68
N GLY A 177 25.62 -5.51 -10.81
CA GLY A 177 26.14 -5.00 -12.06
C GLY A 177 25.51 -3.70 -12.55
N VAL A 178 24.60 -3.09 -11.81
CA VAL A 178 24.11 -1.74 -12.15
C VAL A 178 25.27 -0.74 -12.02
N ARG A 179 25.42 0.13 -13.01
CA ARG A 179 26.47 1.16 -13.00
C ARG A 179 26.30 2.06 -11.78
N ALA A 180 27.38 2.32 -11.06
CA ALA A 180 27.34 3.08 -9.81
C ALA A 180 26.66 4.46 -9.97
N GLY A 181 26.95 5.18 -11.05
CA GLY A 181 26.35 6.48 -11.35
C GLY A 181 24.88 6.43 -11.80
N ALA A 182 24.33 5.24 -12.05
CA ALA A 182 22.91 5.06 -12.40
C ALA A 182 22.04 4.71 -11.17
N VAL A 183 22.64 4.43 -10.01
CA VAL A 183 21.89 4.05 -8.79
C VAL A 183 21.78 5.26 -7.87
N HIS A 184 20.54 5.65 -7.62
CA HIS A 184 20.17 6.73 -6.72
C HIS A 184 19.30 6.17 -5.58
N VAL A 185 19.56 6.57 -4.35
CA VAL A 185 18.67 6.27 -3.22
C VAL A 185 17.55 7.30 -3.25
N THR A 186 16.31 6.86 -3.47
CA THR A 186 15.13 7.72 -3.64
C THR A 186 14.11 7.58 -2.52
N GLY A 187 14.36 6.70 -1.54
CA GLY A 187 13.36 6.33 -0.55
C GLY A 187 12.29 5.37 -1.12
N ASN A 188 11.37 4.99 -0.25
CA ASN A 188 10.29 4.08 -0.64
C ASN A 188 9.05 4.87 -1.09
N ALA A 189 8.78 4.88 -2.38
CA ALA A 189 7.65 5.60 -2.98
C ALA A 189 6.26 5.18 -2.44
N LYS A 190 6.17 4.07 -1.70
CA LYS A 190 4.94 3.69 -1.00
C LYS A 190 4.58 4.67 0.13
N PHE A 191 5.56 5.39 0.69
CA PHE A 191 5.29 6.47 1.65
C PHE A 191 4.62 7.66 0.98
N ASP A 192 5.02 8.01 -0.25
CA ASP A 192 4.40 9.08 -1.01
C ASP A 192 2.97 8.73 -1.43
N ALA A 193 2.66 7.40 -1.59
CA ALA A 193 1.31 6.90 -1.83
C ALA A 193 0.36 7.21 -0.66
N ALA A 194 0.91 7.42 0.50
CA ALA A 194 0.18 7.86 1.66
C ALA A 194 -0.15 9.38 1.62
N ALA A 195 0.41 10.17 0.68
CA ALA A 195 0.03 11.58 0.47
C ALA A 195 -1.36 11.71 -0.18
N PRO A 196 -2.13 12.79 0.07
CA PRO A 196 -3.50 12.89 -0.37
C PRO A 196 -3.60 13.03 -1.89
N ALA A 197 -4.07 11.97 -2.58
CA ALA A 197 -4.65 12.10 -3.90
C ALA A 197 -6.09 12.62 -3.74
N GLY A 198 -6.48 13.64 -4.51
CA GLY A 198 -7.76 14.34 -4.42
C GLY A 198 -9.01 13.45 -4.49
N GLY A 199 -9.46 13.00 -3.34
CA GLY A 199 -10.76 12.38 -3.10
C GLY A 199 -11.57 13.26 -2.16
N THR A 200 -12.89 13.11 -2.15
CA THR A 200 -13.76 13.82 -1.21
C THR A 200 -13.28 13.58 0.21
N VAL A 201 -12.84 14.63 0.89
CA VAL A 201 -12.35 14.54 2.27
C VAL A 201 -13.53 14.20 3.17
N LEU A 202 -13.52 13.02 3.78
CA LEU A 202 -14.53 12.69 4.81
C LEU A 202 -14.27 13.54 6.05
N ASP A 203 -15.26 14.35 6.42
CA ASP A 203 -15.24 15.09 7.68
C ASP A 203 -15.61 14.14 8.84
N VAL A 204 -14.57 13.51 9.44
CA VAL A 204 -14.75 12.55 10.54
C VAL A 204 -15.36 13.20 11.78
N PRO A 205 -14.96 14.42 12.21
CA PRO A 205 -15.64 15.12 13.30
C PRO A 205 -17.14 15.32 13.05
N ALA A 206 -17.52 15.80 11.86
CA ALA A 206 -18.94 15.92 11.50
C ALA A 206 -19.68 14.59 11.49
N LEU A 207 -19.01 13.51 11.05
CA LEU A 207 -19.55 12.15 11.07
C LEU A 207 -19.77 11.62 12.49
N LEU A 208 -18.90 11.94 13.44
CA LEU A 208 -18.99 11.46 14.82
C LEU A 208 -19.91 12.31 15.71
N ARG A 209 -20.26 13.52 15.27
CA ARG A 209 -21.14 14.45 16.02
C ARG A 209 -22.52 13.86 16.36
N PRO A 210 -23.22 13.17 15.43
CA PRO A 210 -24.52 12.55 15.75
C PRO A 210 -24.44 11.45 16.82
N LEU A 211 -23.24 10.87 17.04
CA LEU A 211 -23.00 9.85 18.08
C LEU A 211 -22.67 10.48 19.43
N ALA A 212 -22.73 11.81 19.54
CA ALA A 212 -22.34 12.58 20.74
C ALA A 212 -20.91 12.26 21.25
N VAL A 213 -19.99 11.98 20.32
CA VAL A 213 -18.57 11.80 20.63
C VAL A 213 -17.99 13.18 20.96
N PRO A 214 -17.40 13.38 22.15
CA PRO A 214 -16.81 14.66 22.52
C PRO A 214 -15.68 15.07 21.55
N GLU A 215 -15.48 16.36 21.34
CA GLU A 215 -14.39 16.86 20.48
C GLU A 215 -13.00 16.47 21.02
N ASP A 216 -12.87 16.32 22.33
CA ASP A 216 -11.66 15.89 23.02
C ASP A 216 -11.62 14.38 23.29
N ALA A 217 -12.44 13.60 22.59
CA ALA A 217 -12.42 12.14 22.69
C ALA A 217 -11.08 11.55 22.22
N GLN A 218 -10.63 10.53 22.96
CA GLN A 218 -9.46 9.76 22.58
C GLN A 218 -9.89 8.65 21.61
N LEU A 219 -9.58 8.80 20.33
CA LEU A 219 -9.96 7.82 19.31
C LEU A 219 -8.92 6.70 19.21
N LEU A 220 -9.29 5.49 19.61
CA LEU A 220 -8.54 4.27 19.27
C LEU A 220 -9.05 3.75 17.91
N VAL A 221 -8.24 3.92 16.87
CA VAL A 221 -8.57 3.46 15.53
C VAL A 221 -7.85 2.15 15.24
N ALA A 222 -8.60 1.06 15.16
CA ALA A 222 -8.08 -0.25 14.79
C ALA A 222 -8.30 -0.47 13.30
N GLY A 223 -7.23 -0.33 12.52
CA GLY A 223 -7.30 -0.33 11.07
C GLY A 223 -6.95 -1.68 10.45
N SER A 224 -7.73 -2.08 9.45
CA SER A 224 -7.56 -3.31 8.67
C SER A 224 -7.51 -4.57 9.54
N THR A 225 -8.40 -4.65 10.53
CA THR A 225 -8.48 -5.78 11.46
C THR A 225 -8.89 -7.09 10.78
N HIS A 226 -8.52 -8.20 11.40
CA HIS A 226 -8.82 -9.55 10.97
C HIS A 226 -9.52 -10.33 12.09
N ALA A 227 -10.04 -11.53 11.74
CA ALA A 227 -10.81 -12.38 12.65
C ALA A 227 -10.09 -12.62 13.98
N GLY A 228 -10.80 -12.41 15.08
CA GLY A 228 -10.31 -12.52 16.44
C GLY A 228 -9.70 -11.24 17.01
N GLU A 229 -9.18 -10.34 16.17
CA GLU A 229 -8.65 -9.06 16.65
C GLU A 229 -9.77 -8.13 17.13
N GLU A 230 -10.90 -8.12 16.43
CA GLU A 230 -12.04 -7.27 16.76
C GLU A 230 -12.58 -7.60 18.15
N LEU A 231 -12.67 -8.88 18.49
CA LEU A 231 -13.12 -9.34 19.80
C LEU A 231 -12.14 -8.93 20.92
N LEU A 232 -10.86 -9.17 20.73
CA LEU A 232 -9.82 -8.77 21.68
C LEU A 232 -9.83 -7.28 21.92
N LEU A 233 -9.89 -6.48 20.87
CA LEU A 233 -9.91 -5.01 20.94
C LEU A 233 -11.17 -4.48 21.64
N ALA A 234 -12.34 -5.07 21.38
CA ALA A 234 -13.58 -4.70 22.06
C ALA A 234 -13.52 -5.00 23.56
N GLN A 235 -13.00 -6.17 23.94
CA GLN A 235 -12.81 -6.52 25.35
C GLN A 235 -11.81 -5.59 26.06
N MET A 236 -10.68 -5.29 25.45
CA MET A 236 -9.70 -4.33 25.97
C MET A 236 -10.30 -2.93 26.11
N PHE A 237 -11.01 -2.48 25.07
CA PHE A 237 -11.70 -1.19 25.09
C PHE A 237 -12.64 -1.07 26.29
N LEU A 238 -13.48 -2.07 26.56
CA LEU A 238 -14.42 -2.07 27.68
C LEU A 238 -13.69 -1.97 29.03
N ARG A 239 -12.54 -2.65 29.20
CA ARG A 239 -11.70 -2.54 30.40
C ARG A 239 -11.04 -1.17 30.50
N LEU A 240 -10.48 -0.66 29.41
CA LEU A 240 -9.78 0.64 29.39
C LEU A 240 -10.72 1.82 29.60
N ARG A 241 -11.97 1.73 29.10
CA ARG A 241 -12.95 2.80 29.19
C ARG A 241 -13.29 3.18 30.62
N SER A 242 -13.23 2.23 31.58
CA SER A 242 -13.41 2.54 33.00
C SER A 242 -12.40 3.55 33.55
N ARG A 243 -11.17 3.56 32.99
CA ARG A 243 -10.08 4.48 33.36
C ARG A 243 -10.02 5.70 32.44
N PHE A 244 -10.48 5.55 31.20
CA PHE A 244 -10.46 6.57 30.15
C PHE A 244 -11.86 6.81 29.60
N PRO A 245 -12.74 7.55 30.31
CA PRO A 245 -14.16 7.70 29.94
C PRO A 245 -14.40 8.34 28.58
N LYS A 246 -13.41 9.11 28.08
CA LYS A 246 -13.46 9.75 26.74
C LYS A 246 -12.92 8.86 25.62
N LEU A 247 -12.57 7.60 25.91
CA LEU A 247 -12.11 6.65 24.91
C LEU A 247 -13.28 6.26 23.99
N PHE A 248 -13.06 6.32 22.69
CA PHE A 248 -14.00 5.90 21.65
C PHE A 248 -13.31 4.95 20.69
N LEU A 249 -13.95 3.80 20.37
CA LEU A 249 -13.39 2.76 19.51
C LEU A 249 -13.86 2.94 18.08
N VAL A 250 -12.93 2.92 17.12
CA VAL A 250 -13.22 2.85 15.69
C VAL A 250 -12.62 1.56 15.14
N LEU A 251 -13.47 0.61 14.78
CA LEU A 251 -13.08 -0.66 14.16
C LEU A 251 -13.24 -0.57 12.64
N VAL A 252 -12.17 -0.86 11.90
CA VAL A 252 -12.17 -0.85 10.44
C VAL A 252 -11.67 -2.22 9.94
N PRO A 253 -12.57 -3.21 9.78
CA PRO A 253 -12.19 -4.52 9.26
C PRO A 253 -11.58 -4.43 7.85
N ARG A 254 -10.58 -5.25 7.56
CA ARG A 254 -9.95 -5.31 6.22
C ARG A 254 -10.96 -5.65 5.12
N HIS A 255 -11.96 -6.47 5.45
CA HIS A 255 -13.00 -6.95 4.56
C HIS A 255 -14.36 -6.54 5.13
N PHE A 256 -15.00 -5.56 4.52
CA PHE A 256 -16.29 -5.03 4.96
C PHE A 256 -17.40 -6.07 4.89
N GLU A 257 -17.27 -7.10 4.02
CA GLU A 257 -18.20 -8.22 3.91
C GLU A 257 -18.32 -9.00 5.22
N ARG A 258 -17.33 -8.92 6.11
CA ARG A 258 -17.34 -9.53 7.45
C ARG A 258 -18.19 -8.78 8.47
N THR A 259 -18.76 -7.61 8.13
CA THR A 259 -19.52 -6.77 9.09
C THR A 259 -20.51 -7.57 9.94
N LYS A 260 -21.33 -8.42 9.29
CA LYS A 260 -22.31 -9.25 10.01
C LYS A 260 -21.64 -10.20 11.00
N ALA A 261 -20.57 -10.87 10.58
CA ALA A 261 -19.83 -11.80 11.43
C ALA A 261 -19.18 -11.07 12.62
N VAL A 262 -18.61 -9.90 12.40
CA VAL A 262 -18.02 -9.07 13.46
C VAL A 262 -19.09 -8.63 14.47
N VAL A 263 -20.24 -8.16 14.00
CA VAL A 263 -21.34 -7.76 14.89
C VAL A 263 -21.81 -8.94 15.76
N GLU A 264 -21.99 -10.13 15.17
CA GLU A 264 -22.37 -11.34 15.91
C GLU A 264 -21.30 -11.78 16.92
N GLU A 265 -20.03 -11.73 16.53
CA GLU A 265 -18.87 -12.06 17.39
C GLU A 265 -18.77 -11.12 18.59
N LEU A 266 -19.08 -9.83 18.41
CA LEU A 266 -19.00 -8.82 19.45
C LEU A 266 -20.24 -8.75 20.35
N ARG A 267 -21.38 -9.29 19.93
CA ARG A 267 -22.65 -9.23 20.69
C ARG A 267 -22.52 -9.69 22.15
N PRO A 268 -21.81 -10.80 22.47
CA PRO A 268 -21.68 -11.26 23.87
C PRO A 268 -20.89 -10.30 24.76
N THR A 269 -20.10 -9.39 24.20
CA THR A 269 -19.31 -8.42 24.99
C THR A 269 -20.16 -7.29 25.55
N GLY A 270 -21.34 -7.06 24.99
CA GLY A 270 -22.22 -5.94 25.34
C GLY A 270 -21.76 -4.60 24.77
N ILE A 271 -20.69 -4.56 23.95
CA ILE A 271 -20.25 -3.32 23.28
C ILE A 271 -21.33 -2.85 22.29
N ARG A 272 -21.63 -1.56 22.31
CA ARG A 272 -22.61 -0.94 21.41
C ARG A 272 -21.89 -0.19 20.31
N LEU A 273 -21.96 -0.70 19.09
CA LEU A 273 -21.32 -0.12 17.91
C LEU A 273 -22.39 0.43 16.96
N ALA A 274 -22.18 1.66 16.45
CA ALA A 274 -22.88 2.16 15.29
C ALA A 274 -22.21 1.60 14.02
N LEU A 275 -23.00 1.36 12.96
CA LEU A 275 -22.45 1.07 11.63
C LEU A 275 -22.24 2.37 10.83
N ARG A 276 -21.12 2.46 10.12
CA ARG A 276 -20.80 3.63 9.31
C ARG A 276 -21.88 3.93 8.24
N THR A 277 -22.42 2.89 7.62
CA THR A 277 -23.50 3.03 6.62
C THR A 277 -24.78 3.61 7.21
N GLU A 278 -25.14 3.28 8.45
CA GLU A 278 -26.34 3.80 9.11
C GLU A 278 -26.28 5.31 9.31
N LEU A 279 -25.09 5.86 9.57
CA LEU A 279 -24.91 7.31 9.72
C LEU A 279 -25.15 8.07 8.42
N THR A 280 -24.89 7.44 7.26
CA THR A 280 -25.15 8.03 5.94
C THR A 280 -26.63 8.04 5.61
N GLU A 281 -27.36 7.03 6.09
CA GLU A 281 -28.80 6.86 5.85
C GLU A 281 -29.67 7.67 6.84
N GLY A 282 -29.04 8.43 7.73
CA GLY A 282 -29.74 9.24 8.73
C GLY A 282 -30.30 8.43 9.90
N HIS A 283 -29.92 7.18 10.06
CA HIS A 283 -30.32 6.27 11.15
C HIS A 283 -29.31 6.32 12.31
N ALA A 284 -28.86 7.50 12.71
CA ALA A 284 -27.95 7.61 13.83
C ALA A 284 -28.61 7.10 15.13
N PRO A 285 -27.91 6.24 15.90
CA PRO A 285 -28.40 5.82 17.21
C PRO A 285 -28.55 7.02 18.16
N ALA A 286 -29.33 6.85 19.22
CA ALA A 286 -29.51 7.92 20.21
C ALA A 286 -28.15 8.40 20.74
N PRO A 287 -27.94 9.73 20.92
CA PRO A 287 -26.71 10.29 21.44
C PRO A 287 -26.28 9.65 22.77
N GLY A 288 -24.99 9.31 22.90
CA GLY A 288 -24.45 8.61 24.07
C GLY A 288 -24.79 7.12 24.14
N GLY A 289 -25.56 6.62 23.15
CA GLY A 289 -25.98 5.20 23.10
C GLY A 289 -24.93 4.24 22.54
N VAL A 290 -23.79 4.70 22.05
CA VAL A 290 -22.76 3.88 21.41
C VAL A 290 -21.40 4.03 22.06
N ASP A 291 -20.61 2.97 22.00
CA ASP A 291 -19.26 2.87 22.54
C ASP A 291 -18.20 3.03 21.46
N GLY A 292 -18.59 2.82 20.20
CA GLY A 292 -17.69 2.92 19.07
C GLY A 292 -18.41 2.89 17.71
N LEU A 293 -17.59 2.95 16.66
CA LEU A 293 -18.01 2.91 15.27
C LEU A 293 -17.39 1.71 14.57
N LEU A 294 -18.21 0.89 13.91
CA LEU A 294 -17.76 -0.14 12.97
C LEU A 294 -17.86 0.41 11.55
N VAL A 295 -16.70 0.61 10.93
CA VAL A 295 -16.61 1.14 9.57
C VAL A 295 -16.75 0.00 8.57
N ASN A 296 -17.93 -0.11 7.99
CA ASN A 296 -18.30 -1.13 7.01
C ASN A 296 -18.33 -0.60 5.57
N THR A 297 -17.49 0.40 5.31
CA THR A 297 -17.27 1.02 4.00
C THR A 297 -15.81 0.85 3.56
N THR A 298 -15.51 1.09 2.29
CA THR A 298 -14.16 0.99 1.74
C THR A 298 -13.56 2.37 1.48
N GLY A 299 -12.22 2.50 1.63
CA GLY A 299 -11.49 3.72 1.25
C GLY A 299 -11.50 4.83 2.30
N GLU A 300 -12.17 4.66 3.44
CA GLU A 300 -12.32 5.70 4.46
C GLU A 300 -11.26 5.63 5.60
N LEU A 301 -10.52 4.53 5.73
CA LEU A 301 -9.61 4.26 6.85
C LEU A 301 -8.64 5.41 7.13
N ARG A 302 -8.03 5.97 6.07
CA ARG A 302 -7.08 7.07 6.20
C ARG A 302 -7.68 8.32 6.85
N HIS A 303 -8.94 8.61 6.57
CA HIS A 303 -9.62 9.75 7.19
C HIS A 303 -9.75 9.55 8.70
N PHE A 304 -10.06 8.33 9.15
CA PHE A 304 -10.09 8.00 10.58
C PHE A 304 -8.69 8.07 11.21
N TYR A 305 -7.64 7.61 10.52
CA TYR A 305 -6.27 7.73 11.01
C TYR A 305 -5.86 9.18 11.29
N ARG A 306 -6.29 10.15 10.47
CA ARG A 306 -5.99 11.57 10.72
C ARG A 306 -6.48 12.08 12.07
N HIS A 307 -7.58 11.52 12.57
CA HIS A 307 -8.20 11.91 13.83
C HIS A 307 -7.86 10.94 14.99
N ALA A 308 -7.11 9.88 14.71
CA ALA A 308 -6.73 8.91 15.72
C ALA A 308 -5.83 9.52 16.81
N THR A 309 -6.11 9.18 18.06
CA THR A 309 -5.20 9.37 19.19
C THR A 309 -4.14 8.27 19.20
N ILE A 310 -4.58 7.02 18.97
CA ILE A 310 -3.74 5.84 18.85
C ILE A 310 -4.27 4.99 17.70
N VAL A 311 -3.35 4.42 16.93
CA VAL A 311 -3.67 3.47 15.86
C VAL A 311 -3.20 2.08 16.24
N PHE A 312 -4.09 1.09 16.12
CA PHE A 312 -3.72 -0.32 16.07
C PHE A 312 -3.71 -0.78 14.61
N VAL A 313 -2.59 -1.35 14.16
CA VAL A 313 -2.45 -1.90 12.81
C VAL A 313 -2.80 -3.39 12.83
N GLY A 314 -3.89 -3.75 12.16
CA GLY A 314 -4.47 -5.10 12.21
C GLY A 314 -3.67 -6.15 11.43
N LYS A 315 -4.18 -7.41 11.49
CA LYS A 315 -3.54 -8.63 10.98
C LYS A 315 -2.15 -8.86 11.58
N SER A 316 -1.90 -8.30 12.72
CA SER A 316 -0.60 -8.32 13.37
C SER A 316 -0.58 -9.10 14.68
N LEU A 317 -1.76 -9.40 15.27
CA LEU A 317 -1.88 -10.03 16.57
C LEU A 317 -2.38 -11.47 16.51
N THR A 318 -3.46 -11.75 15.75
CA THR A 318 -4.09 -13.07 15.67
C THR A 318 -3.82 -13.82 14.37
N ALA A 319 -3.30 -13.12 13.35
CA ALA A 319 -3.00 -13.68 12.05
C ALA A 319 -1.65 -13.18 11.56
N THR A 320 -1.01 -13.95 10.67
CA THR A 320 0.31 -13.63 10.11
C THR A 320 0.22 -12.67 8.93
N GLY A 321 1.26 -11.85 8.74
CA GLY A 321 1.46 -10.99 7.59
C GLY A 321 1.44 -9.49 7.88
N GLY A 322 0.63 -9.03 8.83
CA GLY A 322 0.46 -7.60 9.12
C GLY A 322 -0.25 -6.80 8.02
N GLN A 323 -0.69 -5.60 8.36
CA GLN A 323 -1.22 -4.60 7.43
C GLN A 323 -0.29 -3.40 7.35
N ASN A 324 -0.60 -2.45 6.48
CA ASN A 324 0.26 -1.34 6.12
C ASN A 324 0.46 -0.34 7.28
N PRO A 325 1.66 -0.24 7.91
CA PRO A 325 1.95 0.75 8.95
C PRO A 325 2.35 2.12 8.37
N ILE A 326 2.57 2.21 7.06
CA ILE A 326 3.03 3.44 6.40
C ILE A 326 1.98 4.54 6.48
N GLU A 327 0.69 4.20 6.30
CA GLU A 327 -0.39 5.19 6.31
C GLU A 327 -0.51 5.93 7.64
N PRO A 328 -0.61 5.25 8.80
CA PRO A 328 -0.62 5.95 10.08
C PRO A 328 0.72 6.63 10.39
N GLY A 329 1.85 6.03 10.00
CA GLY A 329 3.18 6.62 10.14
C GLY A 329 3.31 7.96 9.40
N ALA A 330 2.93 8.00 8.12
CA ALA A 330 2.94 9.21 7.31
C ALA A 330 2.00 10.33 7.83
N LEU A 331 1.05 9.99 8.69
CA LEU A 331 0.18 10.93 9.38
C LEU A 331 0.70 11.31 10.78
N GLY A 332 1.90 10.89 11.14
CA GLY A 332 2.52 11.13 12.44
C GLY A 332 1.67 10.59 13.60
N LYS A 333 1.13 9.37 13.51
CA LYS A 333 0.26 8.80 14.53
C LYS A 333 1.00 7.82 15.43
N ALA A 334 0.80 7.95 16.75
CA ALA A 334 1.23 6.93 17.67
C ALA A 334 0.56 5.61 17.29
N MET A 335 1.36 4.58 16.94
CA MET A 335 0.84 3.31 16.48
C MET A 335 1.40 2.12 17.25
N VAL A 336 0.57 1.08 17.33
CA VAL A 336 0.90 -0.19 17.96
C VAL A 336 0.52 -1.32 17.01
N PHE A 337 1.33 -2.36 16.95
CA PHE A 337 1.04 -3.57 16.20
C PHE A 337 1.59 -4.81 16.91
N GLY A 338 1.01 -5.97 16.60
CA GLY A 338 1.44 -7.26 17.14
C GLY A 338 2.75 -7.79 16.53
N PRO A 339 3.14 -9.05 16.85
CA PRO A 339 4.40 -9.63 16.40
C PRO A 339 4.43 -9.99 14.91
N HIS A 340 3.28 -10.10 14.27
CA HIS A 340 3.14 -10.62 12.90
C HIS A 340 3.10 -9.51 11.86
N MET A 341 4.28 -9.02 11.47
CA MET A 341 4.43 -7.98 10.44
C MET A 341 5.25 -8.48 9.23
N GLU A 342 5.10 -9.74 8.85
CA GLU A 342 5.96 -10.40 7.85
C GLU A 342 5.95 -9.71 6.49
N ASN A 343 4.78 -9.20 6.05
CA ASN A 343 4.65 -8.50 4.77
C ASN A 343 5.30 -7.10 4.79
N PHE A 344 5.50 -6.55 5.98
CA PHE A 344 6.04 -5.21 6.21
C PHE A 344 7.25 -5.22 7.14
N ARG A 345 7.90 -6.38 7.32
CA ARG A 345 8.98 -6.59 8.29
C ARG A 345 10.06 -5.51 8.28
N PRO A 346 10.66 -5.11 7.15
CA PRO A 346 11.67 -4.07 7.15
C PRO A 346 11.14 -2.74 7.65
N ILE A 347 9.94 -2.35 7.17
CA ILE A 347 9.29 -1.08 7.52
C ILE A 347 8.89 -1.07 9.01
N ALA A 348 8.33 -2.17 9.51
CA ALA A 348 7.96 -2.30 10.91
C ALA A 348 9.19 -2.23 11.83
N ALA A 349 10.30 -2.88 11.44
CA ALA A 349 11.56 -2.82 12.18
C ALA A 349 12.12 -1.40 12.25
N GLU A 350 12.07 -0.64 11.15
CA GLU A 350 12.49 0.76 11.11
C GLU A 350 11.64 1.64 12.03
N PHE A 351 10.31 1.50 11.97
CA PHE A 351 9.43 2.24 12.88
C PHE A 351 9.76 1.95 14.36
N VAL A 352 10.03 0.70 14.72
CA VAL A 352 10.37 0.32 16.09
C VAL A 352 11.77 0.85 16.48
N ALA A 353 12.74 0.74 15.58
CA ALA A 353 14.13 1.18 15.83
C ALA A 353 14.24 2.69 16.08
N HIS A 354 13.35 3.47 15.47
CA HIS A 354 13.30 4.93 15.60
C HIS A 354 12.16 5.42 16.51
N ASP A 355 11.64 4.61 17.41
CA ASP A 355 10.54 4.98 18.32
C ASP A 355 9.28 5.53 17.58
N GLY A 356 9.06 5.14 16.32
CA GLY A 356 7.88 5.55 15.54
C GLY A 356 6.67 4.63 15.75
N ALA A 357 6.85 3.47 16.40
CA ALA A 357 5.80 2.51 16.72
C ALA A 357 6.17 1.60 17.89
N LEU A 358 5.16 1.01 18.52
CA LEU A 358 5.34 -0.06 19.50
C LEU A 358 4.98 -1.41 18.87
N GLN A 359 5.89 -2.35 18.90
CA GLN A 359 5.61 -3.76 18.59
C GLN A 359 5.40 -4.52 19.91
N VAL A 360 4.24 -5.20 20.02
CA VAL A 360 3.88 -5.94 21.23
C VAL A 360 3.80 -7.45 20.94
N PRO A 361 4.19 -8.30 21.88
CA PRO A 361 4.23 -9.75 21.67
C PRO A 361 2.85 -10.41 21.71
N ASP A 362 1.90 -9.86 22.47
CA ASP A 362 0.60 -10.47 22.74
C ASP A 362 -0.47 -9.44 23.12
N ALA A 363 -1.68 -9.96 23.38
CA ALA A 363 -2.84 -9.15 23.75
C ALA A 363 -2.69 -8.44 25.09
N ALA A 364 -2.00 -9.03 26.08
CA ALA A 364 -1.81 -8.42 27.39
C ALA A 364 -0.83 -7.22 27.30
N ALA A 365 0.23 -7.40 26.54
CA ALA A 365 1.18 -6.32 26.25
C ALA A 365 0.52 -5.21 25.41
N LEU A 366 -0.39 -5.55 24.48
CA LEU A 366 -1.17 -4.56 23.74
C LEU A 366 -2.02 -3.70 24.69
N GLU A 367 -2.77 -4.33 25.59
CA GLU A 367 -3.60 -3.60 26.55
C GLU A 367 -2.76 -2.65 27.44
N SER A 368 -1.61 -3.13 27.90
CA SER A 368 -0.67 -2.32 28.69
C SER A 368 -0.12 -1.14 27.90
N ALA A 369 0.27 -1.36 26.64
CA ALA A 369 0.76 -0.32 25.75
C ALA A 369 -0.32 0.74 25.48
N LEU A 370 -1.55 0.31 25.19
CA LEU A 370 -2.70 1.20 24.98
C LEU A 370 -2.98 2.03 26.25
N ALA A 371 -2.97 1.41 27.44
CA ALA A 371 -3.17 2.12 28.71
C ALA A 371 -2.09 3.19 28.94
N THR A 372 -0.84 2.88 28.66
CA THR A 372 0.28 3.83 28.76
C THR A 372 0.11 4.99 27.80
N LEU A 373 -0.17 4.69 26.52
CA LEU A 373 -0.35 5.73 25.51
C LEU A 373 -1.59 6.61 25.75
N LEU A 374 -2.67 6.06 26.33
CA LEU A 374 -3.85 6.85 26.68
C LEU A 374 -3.57 7.79 27.84
N ALA A 375 -2.76 7.35 28.82
CA ALA A 375 -2.44 8.14 30.01
C ALA A 375 -1.37 9.22 29.75
N ASP A 376 -0.44 8.97 28.82
CA ASP A 376 0.75 9.81 28.61
C ASP A 376 0.75 10.48 27.22
N PRO A 377 0.33 11.76 27.13
CA PRO A 377 0.44 12.53 25.88
C PRO A 377 1.88 12.72 25.40
N GLY A 378 2.85 12.85 26.32
CA GLY A 378 4.25 13.02 25.99
C GLY A 378 4.82 11.78 25.29
N ARG A 379 4.45 10.58 25.77
CA ARG A 379 4.86 9.32 25.11
C ARG A 379 4.25 9.19 23.70
N ARG A 380 3.01 9.62 23.52
CA ARG A 380 2.40 9.67 22.18
C ARG A 380 3.14 10.63 21.26
N GLU A 381 3.55 11.79 21.77
CA GLU A 381 4.29 12.79 20.99
C GLU A 381 5.66 12.26 20.58
N GLN A 382 6.37 11.57 21.44
CA GLN A 382 7.62 10.89 21.09
C GLN A 382 7.45 9.91 19.93
N LEU A 383 6.37 9.09 19.93
CA LEU A 383 6.06 8.16 18.82
C LEU A 383 5.56 8.88 17.55
N ARG A 384 5.26 10.17 17.62
CA ARG A 384 4.69 10.97 16.52
C ARG A 384 5.70 11.91 15.87
N SER A 385 6.94 12.01 16.39
CA SER A 385 7.87 13.05 15.96
C SER A 385 8.09 13.01 14.44
N GLU A 386 7.92 14.17 13.80
CA GLU A 386 8.10 14.34 12.34
C GLU A 386 9.55 14.08 11.93
N GLU A 387 10.53 14.24 12.82
CA GLU A 387 11.93 13.88 12.60
C GLU A 387 12.05 12.40 12.23
N HIS A 388 11.35 11.51 12.94
CA HIS A 388 11.35 10.07 12.65
C HIS A 388 10.68 9.73 11.32
N THR A 389 9.65 10.50 10.92
CA THR A 389 8.99 10.28 9.62
C THR A 389 9.87 10.80 8.47
N SER A 390 10.58 11.90 8.64
CA SER A 390 11.51 12.44 7.65
C SER A 390 12.81 11.65 7.57
N GLU A 391 13.35 11.17 8.71
CA GLU A 391 14.48 10.25 8.75
C GLU A 391 14.11 8.89 8.14
N LEU A 392 12.95 8.33 8.47
CA LEU A 392 12.42 7.13 7.81
C LEU A 392 12.24 7.30 6.30
N GLN A 393 11.84 8.49 5.85
CA GLN A 393 11.79 8.82 4.42
C GLN A 393 13.17 8.93 3.78
N SER A 394 14.20 9.29 4.54
CA SER A 394 15.58 9.40 4.07
C SER A 394 16.38 8.09 4.15
N HIS A 395 15.98 7.17 5.04
CA HIS A 395 16.66 5.88 5.29
C HIS A 395 15.96 4.66 4.67
N LEU A 396 14.71 4.80 4.21
CA LEU A 396 13.92 3.75 3.55
C LEU A 396 13.77 3.98 2.06
#